data_b7e13678818ff2f19b78dbc77e1c300b
#
_entry.id   b7e13678818ff2f19b78dbc77e1c300b
#
_cell.length_a   1.000
_cell.length_b   1.000
_cell.length_c   1.000
_cell.angle_alpha   90.00
_cell.angle_beta   90.00
_cell.angle_gamma   90.00
#
_symmetry.space_group_name_H-M   'P 1'
#
loop_
_entity.id
_entity.type
_entity.pdbx_description
1 polymer ?
#
loop_
_entity_poly.entity_id
_entity_poly.type
_entity_poly.pdbx_seq_one_letter_code
_entity_poly.pdbx_strand_id
1 'polypeptide(L)'
;MTHTQNLVLPWVRLEQLHALWQEAKALGLAQPNIGLLTDMIACPGGDYCALANARSLPLAAAITERYQDLDELNDLGHIDFHISGCINSCGHHHSGHIGILGVDKDGKEWYQITLGGSDGKVLSGAAVAGKVVGPSFSSIEVPDVIEAILTTYKELRLPVLGRHEYFIETLQRVGQDPFKSAANGARHPAEAQTA
;
A
#
# COMPACT_ATOMS: atom_id res chain seq x y z
N MET A 1 11.23 -9.88 14.46
CA MET A 1 10.68 -8.99 13.40
C MET A 1 10.61 -9.80 12.12
N THR A 2 9.52 -9.65 11.34
CA THR A 2 9.36 -10.32 10.05
C THR A 2 9.87 -9.45 8.89
N HIS A 3 10.00 -10.02 7.69
CA HIS A 3 10.30 -9.27 6.47
C HIS A 3 9.14 -8.34 6.05
N THR A 4 7.92 -8.57 6.58
CA THR A 4 6.76 -7.71 6.42
C THR A 4 6.67 -6.62 7.49
N GLN A 5 7.77 -6.34 8.20
CA GLN A 5 7.90 -5.30 9.25
C GLN A 5 7.00 -5.52 10.48
N ASN A 6 6.46 -6.72 10.67
CA ASN A 6 5.66 -7.09 11.82
C ASN A 6 6.49 -7.75 12.93
N LEU A 7 6.00 -7.70 14.17
CA LEU A 7 6.58 -8.41 15.30
C LEU A 7 5.91 -9.78 15.46
N VAL A 8 6.73 -10.82 15.65
CA VAL A 8 6.24 -12.15 16.03
C VAL A 8 6.79 -12.50 17.41
N LEU A 9 5.92 -12.87 18.30
CA LEU A 9 6.22 -13.33 19.65
C LEU A 9 6.04 -14.87 19.65
N PRO A 10 7.11 -15.66 19.49
CA PRO A 10 7.04 -17.11 19.47
C PRO A 10 6.85 -17.69 20.88
N TRP A 11 6.40 -18.94 20.95
CA TRP A 11 6.32 -19.74 22.19
C TRP A 11 5.38 -19.18 23.27
N VAL A 12 4.40 -18.38 22.88
CA VAL A 12 3.37 -17.87 23.79
C VAL A 12 2.41 -19.03 24.13
N ARG A 13 2.18 -19.24 25.42
CA ARG A 13 1.21 -20.25 25.88
C ARG A 13 -0.21 -19.77 25.64
N LEU A 14 -1.12 -20.70 25.34
CA LEU A 14 -2.51 -20.38 25.01
C LEU A 14 -3.21 -19.58 26.12
N GLU A 15 -2.97 -19.95 27.38
CA GLU A 15 -3.53 -19.26 28.54
C GLU A 15 -3.00 -17.84 28.74
N GLN A 16 -1.89 -17.46 28.12
CA GLN A 16 -1.28 -16.14 28.18
C GLN A 16 -1.67 -15.22 27.03
N LEU A 17 -2.27 -15.75 25.95
CA LEU A 17 -2.57 -14.99 24.74
C LEU A 17 -3.42 -13.75 25.00
N HIS A 18 -4.47 -13.85 25.80
CA HIS A 18 -5.36 -12.74 26.07
C HIS A 18 -4.67 -11.60 26.83
N ALA A 19 -3.88 -11.95 27.85
CA ALA A 19 -3.11 -10.95 28.62
C ALA A 19 -2.06 -10.24 27.72
N LEU A 20 -1.32 -11.01 26.93
CA LEU A 20 -0.34 -10.48 25.98
C LEU A 20 -0.99 -9.57 24.94
N TRP A 21 -2.15 -9.96 24.40
CA TRP A 21 -2.90 -9.13 23.47
C TRP A 21 -3.34 -7.80 24.09
N GLN A 22 -3.80 -7.81 25.34
CA GLN A 22 -4.17 -6.57 26.06
C GLN A 22 -2.98 -5.63 26.25
N GLU A 23 -1.80 -6.17 26.62
CA GLU A 23 -0.57 -5.39 26.74
C GLU A 23 -0.12 -4.84 25.38
N ALA A 24 -0.12 -5.67 24.35
CA ALA A 24 0.21 -5.24 23.00
C ALA A 24 -0.75 -4.16 22.48
N LYS A 25 -2.05 -4.28 22.78
CA LYS A 25 -3.06 -3.27 22.44
C LYS A 25 -2.82 -1.94 23.14
N ALA A 26 -2.44 -1.97 24.42
CA ALA A 26 -2.11 -0.77 25.17
C ALA A 26 -0.87 -0.03 24.62
N LEU A 27 0.02 -0.76 23.95
CA LEU A 27 1.22 -0.23 23.28
C LEU A 27 0.97 0.13 21.79
N GLY A 28 -0.25 -0.02 21.28
CA GLY A 28 -0.57 0.22 19.86
C GLY A 28 -0.02 -0.84 18.89
N LEU A 29 0.37 -2.02 19.39
CA LEU A 29 1.03 -3.09 18.60
C LEU A 29 0.08 -4.23 18.20
N ALA A 30 -1.20 -4.14 18.50
CA ALA A 30 -2.18 -5.21 18.21
C ALA A 30 -3.26 -4.71 17.24
N GLN A 31 -2.85 -4.16 16.12
CA GLN A 31 -3.77 -3.78 15.04
C GLN A 31 -4.23 -5.04 14.29
N PRO A 32 -5.54 -5.26 14.10
CA PRO A 32 -6.08 -6.44 13.42
C PRO A 32 -6.10 -6.26 11.89
N ASN A 33 -4.99 -5.83 11.30
CA ASN A 33 -4.89 -5.43 9.90
C ASN A 33 -3.92 -6.27 9.06
N ILE A 34 -3.44 -7.41 9.57
CA ILE A 34 -2.46 -8.27 8.87
C ILE A 34 -2.98 -8.65 7.48
N GLY A 35 -2.21 -8.33 6.44
CA GLY A 35 -2.54 -8.59 5.05
C GLY A 35 -3.58 -7.62 4.45
N LEU A 36 -4.08 -6.65 5.21
CA LEU A 36 -4.97 -5.61 4.72
C LEU A 36 -4.17 -4.39 4.24
N LEU A 37 -4.83 -3.44 3.59
CA LEU A 37 -4.21 -2.26 2.99
C LEU A 37 -3.23 -1.52 3.91
N THR A 38 -3.53 -1.41 5.20
CA THR A 38 -2.72 -0.69 6.18
C THR A 38 -1.60 -1.51 6.81
N ASP A 39 -1.48 -2.81 6.49
CA ASP A 39 -0.30 -3.64 6.80
C ASP A 39 0.79 -3.41 5.75
N MET A 40 1.19 -2.15 5.59
CA MET A 40 2.13 -1.72 4.56
C MET A 40 3.56 -2.05 4.89
N ILE A 41 4.36 -2.36 3.85
CA ILE A 41 5.82 -2.34 3.94
C ILE A 41 6.30 -0.96 3.47
N ALA A 42 6.92 -0.19 4.35
CA ALA A 42 7.50 1.11 4.02
C ALA A 42 8.97 1.17 4.43
N CYS A 43 9.84 1.58 3.52
CA CYS A 43 11.23 1.86 3.91
C CYS A 43 11.30 3.16 4.73
N PRO A 44 12.39 3.44 5.47
CA PRO A 44 12.50 4.66 6.27
C PRO A 44 12.42 5.96 5.45
N GLY A 45 12.73 5.93 4.15
CA GLY A 45 12.61 7.11 3.27
C GLY A 45 13.52 8.26 3.67
N GLY A 46 13.23 9.45 3.13
CA GLY A 46 14.04 10.64 3.30
C GLY A 46 14.17 11.16 4.73
N ASP A 47 13.33 10.72 5.64
CA ASP A 47 13.43 11.11 7.06
C ASP A 47 14.64 10.48 7.76
N TYR A 48 15.06 9.27 7.35
CA TYR A 48 16.11 8.50 8.02
C TYR A 48 17.15 7.90 7.06
N CYS A 49 17.05 8.13 5.76
CA CYS A 49 17.93 7.55 4.75
C CYS A 49 18.47 8.63 3.81
N ALA A 50 19.77 8.90 3.87
CA ALA A 50 20.43 9.89 3.00
C ALA A 50 20.43 9.54 1.51
N LEU A 51 20.09 8.30 1.15
CA LEU A 51 20.01 7.84 -0.24
C LEU A 51 18.60 7.97 -0.83
N ALA A 52 17.61 8.33 -0.01
CA ALA A 52 16.22 8.40 -0.47
C ALA A 52 15.96 9.68 -1.28
N ASN A 53 15.11 9.57 -2.28
CA ASN A 53 14.63 10.68 -3.11
C ASN A 53 13.36 11.31 -2.55
N ALA A 54 12.62 10.56 -1.70
CA ALA A 54 11.38 11.02 -1.13
C ALA A 54 11.11 10.34 0.24
N ARG A 55 10.22 10.94 1.03
CA ARG A 55 9.83 10.43 2.34
C ARG A 55 8.75 9.37 2.21
N SER A 56 8.94 8.22 2.85
CA SER A 56 7.99 7.10 2.80
C SER A 56 7.04 7.08 3.98
N LEU A 57 7.54 7.36 5.19
CA LEU A 57 6.76 7.23 6.42
C LEU A 57 5.60 8.23 6.53
N PRO A 58 5.76 9.54 6.20
CA PRO A 58 4.64 10.47 6.21
C PRO A 58 3.55 10.08 5.21
N LEU A 59 3.95 9.54 4.05
CA LEU A 59 3.00 9.06 3.04
C LEU A 59 2.22 7.84 3.53
N ALA A 60 2.91 6.86 4.14
CA ALA A 60 2.27 5.70 4.75
C ALA A 60 1.29 6.13 5.86
N ALA A 61 1.67 7.09 6.70
CA ALA A 61 0.80 7.63 7.74
C ALA A 61 -0.46 8.29 7.17
N ALA A 62 -0.32 9.12 6.13
CA ALA A 62 -1.46 9.79 5.48
C ALA A 62 -2.46 8.80 4.87
N ILE A 63 -1.96 7.71 4.26
CA ILE A 63 -2.81 6.65 3.74
C ILE A 63 -3.48 5.87 4.89
N THR A 64 -2.73 5.52 5.93
CA THR A 64 -3.28 4.82 7.10
C THR A 64 -4.36 5.64 7.81
N GLU A 65 -4.19 6.95 7.93
CA GLU A 65 -5.18 7.85 8.53
C GLU A 65 -6.51 7.86 7.76
N ARG A 66 -6.46 7.70 6.43
CA ARG A 66 -7.64 7.66 5.58
C ARG A 66 -8.42 6.34 5.68
N TYR A 67 -7.73 5.23 5.99
CA TYR A 67 -8.28 3.87 6.04
C TYR A 67 -8.18 3.27 7.45
N GLN A 68 -8.94 3.82 8.40
CA GLN A 68 -8.97 3.34 9.79
C GLN A 68 -10.16 2.42 10.10
N ASP A 69 -11.19 2.44 9.25
CA ASP A 69 -12.38 1.61 9.42
C ASP A 69 -12.04 0.15 9.07
N LEU A 70 -12.14 -0.72 10.07
CA LEU A 70 -11.85 -2.15 9.91
C LEU A 70 -12.86 -2.86 9.01
N ASP A 71 -14.11 -2.43 8.97
CA ASP A 71 -15.11 -3.03 8.10
C ASP A 71 -14.79 -2.67 6.64
N GLU A 72 -14.36 -1.43 6.37
CA GLU A 72 -13.88 -1.04 5.05
C GLU A 72 -12.60 -1.79 4.65
N LEU A 73 -11.62 -1.92 5.55
CA LEU A 73 -10.39 -2.67 5.28
C LEU A 73 -10.68 -4.15 4.98
N ASN A 74 -11.57 -4.77 5.72
CA ASN A 74 -12.00 -6.16 5.46
C ASN A 74 -12.79 -6.29 4.17
N ASP A 75 -13.61 -5.30 3.80
CA ASP A 75 -14.33 -5.27 2.52
C ASP A 75 -13.39 -5.12 1.32
N LEU A 76 -12.32 -4.34 1.45
CA LEU A 76 -11.24 -4.25 0.46
C LEU A 76 -10.47 -5.59 0.33
N GLY A 77 -10.35 -6.32 1.43
CA GLY A 77 -9.67 -7.61 1.49
C GLY A 77 -8.14 -7.48 1.38
N HIS A 78 -7.49 -8.57 0.97
CA HIS A 78 -6.03 -8.66 0.93
C HIS A 78 -5.41 -7.74 -0.14
N ILE A 79 -4.52 -6.84 0.29
CA ILE A 79 -3.77 -5.95 -0.58
C ILE A 79 -2.33 -5.83 -0.06
N ASP A 80 -1.35 -6.32 -0.82
CA ASP A 80 0.08 -6.07 -0.55
C ASP A 80 0.42 -4.65 -1.00
N PHE A 81 0.65 -3.74 -0.05
CA PHE A 81 0.95 -2.33 -0.29
C PHE A 81 2.37 -1.99 0.13
N HIS A 82 3.20 -1.53 -0.81
CA HIS A 82 4.63 -1.36 -0.59
C HIS A 82 5.11 0.03 -0.99
N ILE A 83 5.91 0.69 -0.12
CA ILE A 83 6.44 2.04 -0.35
C ILE A 83 7.96 2.04 -0.25
N SER A 84 8.63 2.55 -1.27
CA SER A 84 10.08 2.78 -1.29
C SER A 84 10.40 4.24 -1.58
N GLY A 85 11.28 4.85 -0.81
CA GLY A 85 11.68 6.25 -0.97
C GLY A 85 12.69 6.48 -2.10
N CYS A 86 13.20 5.43 -2.74
CA CYS A 86 14.10 5.51 -3.91
C CYS A 86 14.20 4.18 -4.66
N ILE A 87 14.94 4.18 -5.77
CA ILE A 87 15.14 3.04 -6.66
C ILE A 87 15.80 1.82 -5.99
N ASN A 88 16.46 1.98 -4.83
CA ASN A 88 17.03 0.86 -4.08
C ASN A 88 15.96 -0.14 -3.59
N SER A 89 14.68 0.24 -3.65
CA SER A 89 13.54 -0.66 -3.44
C SER A 89 13.53 -1.37 -2.09
N CYS A 90 14.04 -0.76 -1.04
CA CYS A 90 14.09 -1.37 0.30
C CYS A 90 12.71 -1.69 0.89
N GLY A 91 11.64 -1.03 0.41
CA GLY A 91 10.25 -1.36 0.72
C GLY A 91 9.62 -2.35 -0.27
N HIS A 92 10.39 -2.92 -1.20
CA HIS A 92 9.93 -3.92 -2.18
C HIS A 92 8.74 -3.47 -3.03
N HIS A 93 8.66 -2.17 -3.40
CA HIS A 93 7.53 -1.61 -4.14
C HIS A 93 7.22 -2.34 -5.45
N HIS A 94 8.22 -3.00 -6.08
CA HIS A 94 8.02 -3.74 -7.31
C HIS A 94 7.07 -4.94 -7.16
N SER A 95 7.06 -5.59 -5.98
CA SER A 95 6.28 -6.79 -5.72
C SER A 95 4.95 -6.52 -5.00
N GLY A 96 4.66 -5.29 -4.65
CA GLY A 96 3.34 -4.94 -4.08
C GLY A 96 2.22 -5.00 -5.12
N HIS A 97 1.04 -5.43 -4.72
CA HIS A 97 -0.17 -5.27 -5.55
C HIS A 97 -0.35 -3.80 -5.94
N ILE A 98 -0.06 -2.91 -4.99
CA ILE A 98 0.13 -1.47 -5.17
C ILE A 98 1.52 -1.13 -4.66
N GLY A 99 2.36 -0.58 -5.52
CA GLY A 99 3.71 -0.16 -5.19
C GLY A 99 3.89 1.34 -5.38
N ILE A 100 4.62 1.98 -4.47
CA ILE A 100 4.97 3.40 -4.57
C ILE A 100 6.49 3.56 -4.54
N LEU A 101 7.02 4.27 -5.52
CA LEU A 101 8.43 4.61 -5.64
C LEU A 101 8.61 6.12 -5.52
N GLY A 102 9.39 6.56 -4.52
CA GLY A 102 9.86 7.93 -4.41
C GLY A 102 10.87 8.26 -5.50
N VAL A 103 10.65 9.37 -6.19
CA VAL A 103 11.53 9.91 -7.23
C VAL A 103 11.77 11.39 -6.98
N ASP A 104 12.92 11.87 -7.39
CA ASP A 104 13.24 13.31 -7.37
C ASP A 104 12.90 13.93 -8.73
N LYS A 105 12.28 15.10 -8.71
CA LYS A 105 12.14 15.96 -9.88
C LYS A 105 12.45 17.40 -9.48
N ASP A 106 13.56 17.90 -9.93
CA ASP A 106 14.02 19.26 -9.68
C ASP A 106 14.11 19.62 -8.18
N GLY A 107 14.59 18.65 -7.37
CA GLY A 107 14.72 18.80 -5.91
C GLY A 107 13.41 18.68 -5.13
N LYS A 108 12.34 18.23 -5.77
CA LYS A 108 11.03 17.99 -5.14
C LYS A 108 10.69 16.52 -5.10
N GLU A 109 10.01 16.11 -4.03
CA GLU A 109 9.52 14.75 -3.84
C GLU A 109 8.33 14.46 -4.75
N TRP A 110 8.45 13.40 -5.54
CA TRP A 110 7.38 12.86 -6.36
C TRP A 110 7.27 11.36 -6.15
N TYR A 111 6.15 10.79 -6.52
CA TYR A 111 5.87 9.36 -6.30
C TYR A 111 5.31 8.71 -7.55
N GLN A 112 5.99 7.68 -8.00
CA GLN A 112 5.53 6.83 -9.09
C GLN A 112 4.74 5.66 -8.53
N ILE A 113 3.53 5.43 -9.03
CA ILE A 113 2.66 4.32 -8.58
C ILE A 113 2.76 3.18 -9.59
N THR A 114 2.88 1.96 -9.09
CA THR A 114 2.85 0.72 -9.86
C THR A 114 1.71 -0.17 -9.37
N LEU A 115 1.09 -0.91 -10.28
CA LEU A 115 0.02 -1.86 -9.96
C LEU A 115 0.36 -3.25 -10.51
N GLY A 116 -0.13 -4.28 -9.81
CA GLY A 116 -0.07 -5.66 -10.25
C GLY A 116 1.26 -6.36 -10.03
N GLY A 117 2.09 -5.86 -9.09
CA GLY A 117 3.23 -6.61 -8.59
C GLY A 117 2.78 -7.84 -7.79
N SER A 118 3.66 -8.83 -7.71
CA SER A 118 3.48 -10.04 -6.91
C SER A 118 4.82 -10.57 -6.44
N ASP A 119 4.91 -11.01 -5.21
CA ASP A 119 6.09 -11.68 -4.65
C ASP A 119 6.07 -13.22 -4.84
N GLY A 120 5.07 -13.74 -5.54
CA GLY A 120 4.91 -15.18 -5.79
C GLY A 120 4.13 -15.93 -4.71
N LYS A 121 3.45 -15.24 -3.78
CA LYS A 121 2.55 -15.88 -2.83
C LYS A 121 1.34 -16.52 -3.52
N VAL A 122 0.74 -17.49 -2.86
CA VAL A 122 -0.38 -18.31 -3.40
C VAL A 122 -1.53 -17.46 -3.95
N LEU A 123 -1.85 -16.33 -3.29
CA LEU A 123 -2.96 -15.47 -3.69
C LEU A 123 -2.63 -14.56 -4.89
N SER A 124 -1.34 -14.31 -5.17
CA SER A 124 -0.90 -13.32 -6.15
C SER A 124 -0.39 -13.94 -7.46
N GLY A 125 -0.24 -15.27 -7.52
CA GLY A 125 0.29 -15.99 -8.68
C GLY A 125 1.83 -15.91 -8.77
N ALA A 126 2.36 -15.97 -9.99
CA ALA A 126 3.81 -15.92 -10.20
C ALA A 126 4.40 -14.57 -9.79
N ALA A 127 5.66 -14.57 -9.34
CA ALA A 127 6.39 -13.35 -9.01
C ALA A 127 6.52 -12.47 -10.27
N VAL A 128 6.09 -11.21 -10.17
CA VAL A 128 6.11 -10.25 -11.27
C VAL A 128 6.23 -8.83 -10.74
N ALA A 129 6.96 -7.97 -11.47
CA ALA A 129 7.03 -6.56 -11.14
C ALA A 129 5.76 -5.81 -11.56
N GLY A 130 5.26 -4.93 -10.69
CA GLY A 130 4.15 -4.04 -10.99
C GLY A 130 4.47 -3.10 -12.16
N LYS A 131 3.44 -2.69 -12.89
CA LYS A 131 3.55 -1.78 -14.03
C LYS A 131 3.16 -0.37 -13.63
N VAL A 132 3.88 0.62 -14.14
CA VAL A 132 3.67 2.04 -13.86
C VAL A 132 2.30 2.51 -14.35
N VAL A 133 1.60 3.25 -13.49
CA VAL A 133 0.24 3.77 -13.76
C VAL A 133 0.26 5.00 -14.66
N GLY A 134 1.27 5.85 -14.57
CA GLY A 134 1.35 7.09 -15.34
C GLY A 134 2.52 7.96 -14.88
N PRO A 135 2.52 9.25 -15.21
CA PRO A 135 3.48 10.19 -14.63
C PRO A 135 3.37 10.21 -13.11
N SER A 136 4.48 10.48 -12.42
CA SER A 136 4.50 10.55 -10.96
C SER A 136 3.55 11.62 -10.41
N PHE A 137 3.16 11.45 -9.15
CA PHE A 137 2.23 12.29 -8.39
C PHE A 137 2.98 13.01 -7.27
N SER A 138 2.52 14.18 -6.85
CA SER A 138 3.01 14.85 -5.67
C SER A 138 2.56 14.12 -4.38
N SER A 139 3.21 14.40 -3.25
CA SER A 139 2.85 13.78 -1.96
C SER A 139 1.40 14.02 -1.55
N ILE A 140 0.86 15.17 -1.88
CA ILE A 140 -0.53 15.55 -1.55
C ILE A 140 -1.56 14.85 -2.45
N GLU A 141 -1.20 14.50 -3.68
CA GLU A 141 -2.08 13.81 -4.61
C GLU A 141 -2.18 12.29 -4.32
N VAL A 142 -1.10 11.69 -3.82
CA VAL A 142 -1.04 10.22 -3.68
C VAL A 142 -2.20 9.63 -2.89
N PRO A 143 -2.62 10.16 -1.72
CA PRO A 143 -3.76 9.60 -1.01
C PRO A 143 -5.07 9.60 -1.83
N ASP A 144 -5.33 10.66 -2.60
CA ASP A 144 -6.52 10.77 -3.46
C ASP A 144 -6.43 9.83 -4.66
N VAL A 145 -5.24 9.65 -5.21
CA VAL A 145 -4.97 8.68 -6.28
C VAL A 145 -5.19 7.25 -5.81
N ILE A 146 -4.72 6.90 -4.60
CA ILE A 146 -4.97 5.58 -4.01
C ILE A 146 -6.47 5.37 -3.78
N GLU A 147 -7.17 6.35 -3.26
CA GLU A 147 -8.63 6.28 -3.10
C GLU A 147 -9.35 6.05 -4.42
N ALA A 148 -8.99 6.78 -5.49
CA ALA A 148 -9.56 6.59 -6.82
C ALA A 148 -9.29 5.17 -7.38
N ILE A 149 -8.09 4.64 -7.17
CA ILE A 149 -7.74 3.27 -7.55
C ILE A 149 -8.59 2.25 -6.78
N LEU A 150 -8.74 2.41 -5.47
CA LEU A 150 -9.52 1.48 -4.64
C LEU A 150 -11.03 1.60 -4.88
N THR A 151 -11.55 2.79 -5.17
CA THR A 151 -12.94 3.00 -5.61
C THR A 151 -13.19 2.27 -6.92
N THR A 152 -12.32 2.43 -7.92
CA THR A 152 -12.40 1.70 -9.19
C THR A 152 -12.36 0.18 -8.99
N TYR A 153 -11.53 -0.30 -8.07
CA TYR A 153 -11.52 -1.72 -7.69
C TYR A 153 -12.88 -2.16 -7.11
N LYS A 154 -13.43 -1.42 -6.16
CA LYS A 154 -14.75 -1.73 -5.54
C LYS A 154 -15.87 -1.76 -6.57
N GLU A 155 -15.83 -0.91 -7.59
CA GLU A 155 -16.80 -0.87 -8.68
C GLU A 155 -16.67 -2.04 -9.67
N LEU A 156 -15.46 -2.50 -9.92
CA LEU A 156 -15.17 -3.50 -10.96
C LEU A 156 -15.06 -4.94 -10.45
N ARG A 157 -14.86 -5.15 -9.14
CA ARG A 157 -14.70 -6.49 -8.56
C ARG A 157 -15.98 -7.29 -8.66
N LEU A 158 -15.85 -8.58 -8.92
CA LEU A 158 -16.98 -9.52 -9.03
C LEU A 158 -17.14 -10.34 -7.75
N PRO A 159 -18.37 -10.79 -7.43
CA PRO A 159 -18.57 -11.75 -6.35
C PRO A 159 -18.00 -13.12 -6.72
N VAL A 160 -17.27 -13.76 -5.79
CA VAL A 160 -16.65 -15.08 -5.93
C VAL A 160 -16.88 -15.88 -4.65
N LEU A 161 -17.64 -16.99 -4.72
CA LEU A 161 -17.81 -18.00 -3.64
C LEU A 161 -17.75 -17.45 -2.20
N GLY A 162 -18.65 -16.50 -1.85
CA GLY A 162 -18.76 -15.95 -0.50
C GLY A 162 -17.85 -14.76 -0.18
N ARG A 163 -17.09 -14.26 -1.16
CA ARG A 163 -16.31 -13.02 -1.08
C ARG A 163 -16.39 -12.24 -2.40
N HIS A 164 -15.79 -11.07 -2.46
CA HIS A 164 -15.46 -10.42 -3.72
C HIS A 164 -14.07 -10.86 -4.22
N GLU A 165 -13.80 -10.66 -5.51
CA GLU A 165 -12.44 -10.75 -6.04
C GLU A 165 -11.50 -9.88 -5.20
N TYR A 166 -10.28 -10.35 -4.94
CA TYR A 166 -9.23 -9.50 -4.39
C TYR A 166 -8.75 -8.49 -5.43
N PHE A 167 -8.09 -7.43 -4.98
CA PHE A 167 -7.55 -6.38 -5.84
C PHE A 167 -6.75 -6.93 -7.01
N ILE A 168 -5.83 -7.86 -6.74
CA ILE A 168 -4.97 -8.45 -7.77
C ILE A 168 -5.76 -9.30 -8.79
N GLU A 169 -6.79 -10.02 -8.34
CA GLU A 169 -7.66 -10.82 -9.22
C GLU A 169 -8.45 -9.90 -10.17
N THR A 170 -9.05 -8.84 -9.63
CA THR A 170 -9.77 -7.84 -10.44
C THR A 170 -8.84 -7.18 -11.45
N LEU A 171 -7.64 -6.74 -11.00
CA LEU A 171 -6.66 -6.10 -11.88
C LEU A 171 -6.19 -7.03 -13.01
N GLN A 172 -5.96 -8.30 -12.72
CA GLN A 172 -5.56 -9.30 -13.72
C GLN A 172 -6.68 -9.54 -14.75
N ARG A 173 -7.93 -9.51 -14.34
CA ARG A 173 -9.09 -9.72 -15.22
C ARG A 173 -9.38 -8.51 -16.11
N VAL A 174 -9.42 -7.29 -15.56
CA VAL A 174 -9.84 -6.09 -16.31
C VAL A 174 -8.67 -5.33 -16.95
N GLY A 175 -7.43 -5.62 -16.55
CA GLY A 175 -6.25 -4.88 -16.98
C GLY A 175 -6.06 -3.57 -16.20
N GLN A 176 -5.03 -2.80 -16.58
CA GLN A 176 -4.64 -1.59 -15.86
C GLN A 176 -5.36 -0.31 -16.30
N ASP A 177 -5.96 -0.30 -17.48
CA ASP A 177 -6.46 0.94 -18.10
C ASP A 177 -7.53 1.66 -17.27
N PRO A 178 -8.54 0.97 -16.65
CA PRO A 178 -9.50 1.64 -15.77
C PRO A 178 -8.81 2.34 -14.58
N PHE A 179 -7.86 1.67 -13.96
CA PHE A 179 -7.12 2.20 -12.80
C PHE A 179 -6.20 3.37 -13.18
N LYS A 180 -5.57 3.32 -14.36
CA LYS A 180 -4.79 4.44 -14.90
C LYS A 180 -5.66 5.67 -15.15
N SER A 181 -6.84 5.46 -15.73
CA SER A 181 -7.80 6.53 -15.97
C SER A 181 -8.24 7.19 -14.67
N ALA A 182 -8.61 6.39 -13.66
CA ALA A 182 -9.00 6.87 -12.34
C ALA A 182 -7.87 7.63 -11.65
N ALA A 183 -6.66 7.06 -11.61
CA ALA A 183 -5.49 7.68 -11.03
C ALA A 183 -5.15 9.05 -11.68
N ASN A 184 -5.23 9.14 -12.99
CA ASN A 184 -4.99 10.41 -13.69
C ASN A 184 -6.15 11.40 -13.52
N GLY A 185 -7.38 10.93 -13.35
CA GLY A 185 -8.54 11.77 -13.03
C GLY A 185 -8.49 12.39 -11.64
N ALA A 186 -7.79 11.76 -10.71
CA ALA A 186 -7.59 12.25 -9.34
C ALA A 186 -6.43 13.25 -9.19
N ARG A 187 -5.78 13.67 -10.29
CA ARG A 187 -4.73 14.69 -10.24
C ARG A 187 -5.29 16.04 -9.81
N HIS A 188 -4.54 16.71 -8.97
CA HIS A 188 -4.84 18.10 -8.62
C HIS A 188 -4.44 19.02 -9.76
N PRO A 189 -5.17 20.15 -9.99
CA PRO A 189 -4.74 21.18 -10.93
C PRO A 189 -3.33 21.71 -10.61
N ALA A 190 -2.57 22.08 -11.62
CA ALA A 190 -1.17 22.52 -11.48
C ALA A 190 -0.97 23.68 -10.49
N GLU A 191 -1.99 24.50 -10.24
CA GLU A 191 -1.96 25.62 -9.29
C GLU A 191 -1.88 25.18 -7.82
N ALA A 192 -2.35 23.96 -7.49
CA ALA A 192 -2.28 23.43 -6.12
C ALA A 192 -0.87 22.89 -5.76
N GLN A 193 0.04 22.80 -6.73
CA GLN A 193 1.36 22.16 -6.55
C GLN A 193 2.48 23.15 -6.19
N THR A 194 2.19 24.44 -6.04
CA THR A 194 3.17 25.50 -5.79
C THR A 194 3.14 26.09 -4.36
N ALA A 195 2.33 25.53 -3.47
CA ALA A 195 2.21 26.01 -2.08
C ALA A 195 3.10 25.21 -1.11
#